data_9268cb3bf77213084b2ee10337881dc4
#
_entry.id   9268cb3bf77213084b2ee10337881dc4
#
_cell.length_a   1.000
_cell.length_b   1.000
_cell.length_c   1.000
_cell.angle_alpha   90.00
_cell.angle_beta   90.00
_cell.angle_gamma   90.00
#
_symmetry.space_group_name_H-M   'P 1'
#
loop_
_entity.id
_entity.type
_entity.pdbx_description
1 polymer ?
#
loop_
_entity_poly.entity_id
_entity_poly.type
_entity_poly.pdbx_seq_one_letter_code
_entity_poly.pdbx_strand_id
1 'polypeptide(L)'
;IEPFDMFMTAVSLAVAAIPEGLPAIVTNMHAIGVQRMAKRGSIVRNLPSVETLGSASVICSDKTGTLTENKMTVTRVYGADKKTAVKFAVVCSDEESVNPTESAILEYAKNNGCDKKELDSRFKRISEVPFDSEKKYMSVVCREGSVTRSVTKGAPDVVLKMCGYAYDGQRAVPMSAAERQKIIAENEKMAE
;
A
#
# COMPACT_ATOMS: atom_id res chain seq x y z
N ILE A 1 -61.04 -20.28 -47.02
CA ILE A 1 -59.59 -19.95 -46.83
C ILE A 1 -58.86 -21.28 -46.65
N GLU A 2 -57.88 -21.53 -47.50
CA GLU A 2 -57.14 -22.80 -47.39
C GLU A 2 -56.30 -22.78 -46.11
N PRO A 3 -56.22 -23.93 -45.39
CA PRO A 3 -55.43 -24.04 -44.15
C PRO A 3 -53.95 -23.63 -44.32
N PHE A 4 -53.39 -23.85 -45.51
CA PHE A 4 -52.02 -23.47 -45.84
C PHE A 4 -51.83 -21.96 -45.87
N ASP A 5 -52.77 -21.20 -46.42
CA ASP A 5 -52.72 -19.74 -46.48
C ASP A 5 -52.82 -19.11 -45.08
N MET A 6 -53.63 -19.70 -44.23
CA MET A 6 -53.71 -19.29 -42.81
C MET A 6 -52.40 -19.56 -42.06
N PHE A 7 -51.78 -20.70 -42.32
CA PHE A 7 -50.47 -21.02 -41.72
C PHE A 7 -49.38 -20.04 -42.19
N MET A 8 -49.30 -19.81 -43.51
CA MET A 8 -48.31 -18.84 -44.05
C MET A 8 -48.54 -17.42 -43.54
N THR A 9 -49.76 -17.01 -43.36
CA THR A 9 -50.10 -15.71 -42.76
C THR A 9 -49.70 -15.64 -41.28
N ALA A 10 -49.94 -16.67 -40.53
CA ALA A 10 -49.55 -16.76 -39.13
C ALA A 10 -48.01 -16.71 -38.96
N VAL A 11 -47.26 -17.43 -39.79
CA VAL A 11 -45.80 -17.42 -39.79
C VAL A 11 -45.27 -16.02 -40.14
N SER A 12 -45.85 -15.38 -41.19
CA SER A 12 -45.45 -14.02 -41.59
C SER A 12 -45.70 -13.00 -40.51
N LEU A 13 -46.82 -13.09 -39.78
CA LEU A 13 -47.13 -12.24 -38.66
C LEU A 13 -46.18 -12.49 -37.48
N ALA A 14 -45.85 -13.74 -37.19
CA ALA A 14 -44.91 -14.09 -36.12
C ALA A 14 -43.52 -13.53 -36.41
N VAL A 15 -43.01 -13.65 -37.63
CA VAL A 15 -41.73 -13.08 -38.02
C VAL A 15 -41.75 -11.55 -37.96
N ALA A 16 -42.84 -10.91 -38.43
CA ALA A 16 -42.97 -9.44 -38.41
C ALA A 16 -43.05 -8.88 -36.96
N ALA A 17 -43.46 -9.71 -35.98
CA ALA A 17 -43.52 -9.32 -34.60
C ALA A 17 -42.14 -9.39 -33.84
N ILE A 18 -41.10 -9.99 -34.48
CA ILE A 18 -39.77 -10.07 -33.91
C ILE A 18 -39.07 -8.71 -34.11
N PRO A 19 -38.66 -8.05 -33.02
CA PRO A 19 -37.94 -6.77 -33.13
C PRO A 19 -36.47 -7.02 -33.53
N GLU A 20 -36.20 -7.29 -34.78
CA GLU A 20 -34.87 -7.66 -35.30
C GLU A 20 -33.78 -6.62 -35.02
N GLY A 21 -34.18 -5.35 -34.91
CA GLY A 21 -33.25 -4.25 -34.59
C GLY A 21 -32.78 -4.21 -33.13
N LEU A 22 -33.49 -4.85 -32.18
CA LEU A 22 -33.19 -4.75 -30.74
C LEU A 22 -31.80 -5.27 -30.37
N PRO A 23 -31.34 -6.45 -30.81
CA PRO A 23 -30.00 -6.95 -30.54
C PRO A 23 -28.89 -6.01 -31.04
N ALA A 24 -29.07 -5.42 -32.23
CA ALA A 24 -28.10 -4.48 -32.80
C ALA A 24 -28.02 -3.18 -31.96
N ILE A 25 -29.15 -2.65 -31.52
CA ILE A 25 -29.19 -1.44 -30.68
C ILE A 25 -28.51 -1.71 -29.35
N VAL A 26 -28.81 -2.83 -28.66
CA VAL A 26 -28.20 -3.22 -27.40
C VAL A 26 -26.68 -3.37 -27.53
N THR A 27 -26.22 -4.07 -28.57
CA THR A 27 -24.80 -4.25 -28.84
C THR A 27 -24.08 -2.92 -29.07
N ASN A 28 -24.69 -2.00 -29.84
CA ASN A 28 -24.14 -0.66 -30.06
C ASN A 28 -24.06 0.15 -28.76
N MET A 29 -25.07 0.09 -27.90
CA MET A 29 -25.06 0.78 -26.60
C MET A 29 -23.96 0.25 -25.69
N HIS A 30 -23.77 -1.07 -25.62
CA HIS A 30 -22.67 -1.69 -24.89
C HIS A 30 -21.32 -1.25 -25.46
N ALA A 31 -21.15 -1.24 -26.79
CA ALA A 31 -19.91 -0.80 -27.42
C ALA A 31 -19.55 0.65 -27.07
N ILE A 32 -20.53 1.56 -27.10
CA ILE A 32 -20.36 2.95 -26.70
C ILE A 32 -19.98 3.03 -25.19
N GLY A 33 -20.61 2.23 -24.35
CA GLY A 33 -20.29 2.11 -22.93
C GLY A 33 -18.84 1.69 -22.71
N VAL A 34 -18.40 0.62 -23.38
CA VAL A 34 -17.01 0.14 -23.33
C VAL A 34 -16.02 1.22 -23.78
N GLN A 35 -16.30 1.93 -24.87
CA GLN A 35 -15.43 3.01 -25.34
C GLN A 35 -15.29 4.14 -24.29
N ARG A 36 -16.38 4.52 -23.64
CA ARG A 36 -16.33 5.53 -22.57
C ARG A 36 -15.51 5.06 -21.36
N MET A 37 -15.67 3.79 -20.98
CA MET A 37 -14.89 3.19 -19.89
C MET A 37 -13.41 3.08 -20.24
N ALA A 38 -13.08 2.65 -21.45
CA ALA A 38 -11.71 2.57 -21.95
C ALA A 38 -10.99 3.93 -21.92
N LYS A 39 -11.68 5.02 -22.29
CA LYS A 39 -11.16 6.38 -22.19
C LYS A 39 -10.83 6.81 -20.74
N ARG A 40 -11.39 6.13 -19.75
CA ARG A 40 -11.12 6.34 -18.31
C ARG A 40 -10.17 5.30 -17.72
N GLY A 41 -9.44 4.56 -18.54
CA GLY A 41 -8.45 3.58 -18.12
C GLY A 41 -9.03 2.22 -17.67
N SER A 42 -10.33 1.98 -17.88
CA SER A 42 -10.93 0.68 -17.53
C SER A 42 -10.74 -0.34 -18.65
N ILE A 43 -10.41 -1.58 -18.30
CA ILE A 43 -10.29 -2.70 -19.24
C ILE A 43 -11.55 -3.55 -19.12
N VAL A 44 -12.40 -3.52 -20.16
CA VAL A 44 -13.62 -4.33 -20.25
C VAL A 44 -13.38 -5.50 -21.19
N ARG A 45 -13.51 -6.72 -20.68
CA ARG A 45 -13.30 -7.95 -21.45
C ARG A 45 -14.57 -8.50 -22.10
N ASN A 46 -15.73 -8.23 -21.50
CA ASN A 46 -17.03 -8.71 -21.98
C ASN A 46 -18.02 -7.55 -22.09
N LEU A 47 -18.73 -7.42 -23.21
CA LEU A 47 -19.72 -6.37 -23.42
C LEU A 47 -20.84 -6.33 -22.35
N PRO A 48 -21.43 -7.47 -21.94
CA PRO A 48 -22.46 -7.49 -20.89
C PRO A 48 -21.99 -6.97 -19.52
N SER A 49 -20.69 -6.96 -19.25
CA SER A 49 -20.15 -6.45 -17.98
C SER A 49 -20.45 -4.96 -17.75
N VAL A 50 -20.70 -4.20 -18.80
CA VAL A 50 -21.09 -2.77 -18.72
C VAL A 50 -22.46 -2.62 -18.06
N GLU A 51 -23.40 -3.48 -18.40
CA GLU A 51 -24.75 -3.48 -17.84
C GLU A 51 -24.72 -3.93 -16.38
N THR A 52 -23.99 -5.01 -16.06
CA THR A 52 -23.83 -5.49 -14.69
C THR A 52 -23.21 -4.43 -13.80
N LEU A 53 -22.20 -3.70 -14.27
CA LEU A 53 -21.58 -2.63 -13.52
C LEU A 53 -22.54 -1.45 -13.31
N GLY A 54 -23.36 -1.13 -14.33
CA GLY A 54 -24.37 -0.05 -14.26
C GLY A 54 -25.50 -0.33 -13.28
N SER A 55 -25.78 -1.60 -12.99
CA SER A 55 -26.81 -2.05 -12.05
C SER A 55 -26.28 -2.37 -10.64
N ALA A 56 -24.97 -2.23 -10.41
CA ALA A 56 -24.36 -2.49 -9.10
C ALA A 56 -24.82 -1.48 -8.05
N SER A 57 -25.38 -1.96 -6.96
CA SER A 57 -25.82 -1.14 -5.82
C SER A 57 -24.79 -1.09 -4.68
N VAL A 58 -23.80 -1.99 -4.70
CA VAL A 58 -22.74 -2.09 -3.69
C VAL A 58 -21.39 -2.26 -4.38
N ILE A 59 -20.41 -1.46 -3.98
CA ILE A 59 -19.03 -1.55 -4.45
C ILE A 59 -18.15 -1.95 -3.28
N CYS A 60 -17.52 -3.12 -3.36
CA CYS A 60 -16.49 -3.56 -2.43
C CYS A 60 -15.13 -3.25 -3.03
N SER A 61 -14.34 -2.42 -2.34
CA SER A 61 -13.00 -2.02 -2.79
C SER A 61 -11.97 -2.38 -1.73
N ASP A 62 -10.84 -2.98 -2.16
CA ASP A 62 -9.67 -3.08 -1.31
C ASP A 62 -9.02 -1.69 -1.16
N LYS A 63 -8.39 -1.45 0.00
CA LYS A 63 -7.73 -0.18 0.27
C LYS A 63 -6.41 -0.07 -0.50
N THR A 64 -5.57 -1.09 -0.38
CA THR A 64 -4.17 -1.02 -0.82
C THR A 64 -4.04 -1.24 -2.32
N GLY A 65 -3.47 -0.27 -3.04
CA GLY A 65 -3.29 -0.32 -4.50
C GLY A 65 -4.56 -0.06 -5.31
N THR A 66 -5.71 0.21 -4.65
CA THR A 66 -6.98 0.58 -5.30
C THR A 66 -7.41 1.98 -4.91
N LEU A 67 -7.55 2.24 -3.60
CA LEU A 67 -7.84 3.58 -3.06
C LEU A 67 -6.56 4.35 -2.73
N THR A 68 -5.44 3.67 -2.64
CA THR A 68 -4.11 4.22 -2.41
C THR A 68 -3.15 3.80 -3.51
N GLU A 69 -2.09 4.55 -3.71
CA GLU A 69 -1.05 4.26 -4.72
C GLU A 69 -0.08 3.15 -4.31
N ASN A 70 -0.32 2.46 -3.19
CA ASN A 70 0.61 1.49 -2.58
C ASN A 70 2.01 2.09 -2.35
N LYS A 71 2.08 3.41 -2.17
CA LYS A 71 3.30 4.16 -1.88
C LYS A 71 3.26 4.64 -0.44
N MET A 72 4.27 4.24 0.33
CA MET A 72 4.49 4.75 1.68
C MET A 72 5.34 6.02 1.62
N THR A 73 5.09 6.96 2.51
CA THR A 73 5.88 8.19 2.64
C THR A 73 6.05 8.53 4.12
N VAL A 74 7.25 8.92 4.52
CA VAL A 74 7.48 9.40 5.89
C VAL A 74 6.94 10.83 5.99
N THR A 75 5.86 11.02 6.74
CA THR A 75 5.21 12.32 6.93
C THR A 75 5.71 13.05 8.17
N ARG A 76 6.10 12.32 9.21
CA ARG A 76 6.56 12.89 10.47
C ARG A 76 7.64 12.02 11.11
N VAL A 77 8.59 12.67 11.76
CA VAL A 77 9.62 12.03 12.61
C VAL A 77 9.56 12.65 13.99
N TYR A 78 9.46 11.81 15.02
CA TYR A 78 9.49 12.20 16.43
C TYR A 78 10.75 11.65 17.11
N GLY A 79 11.32 12.44 18.01
CA GLY A 79 12.48 12.08 18.82
C GLY A 79 13.33 13.29 19.19
N ALA A 80 14.13 13.16 20.23
CA ALA A 80 15.04 14.21 20.70
C ALA A 80 16.11 14.56 19.66
N ASP A 81 16.59 13.56 18.92
CA ASP A 81 17.50 13.73 17.78
C ASP A 81 16.95 12.99 16.55
N LYS A 82 16.24 13.75 15.71
CA LYS A 82 15.64 13.24 14.48
C LYS A 82 16.67 12.72 13.48
N LYS A 83 17.85 13.36 13.40
CA LYS A 83 18.91 12.96 12.47
C LYS A 83 19.46 11.57 12.85
N THR A 84 19.74 11.37 14.12
CA THR A 84 20.21 10.07 14.64
C THR A 84 19.13 8.99 14.48
N ALA A 85 17.86 9.30 14.70
CA ALA A 85 16.76 8.35 14.48
C ALA A 85 16.69 7.91 13.00
N VAL A 86 16.71 8.87 12.05
CA VAL A 86 16.72 8.58 10.61
C VAL A 86 17.95 7.78 10.20
N LYS A 87 19.14 8.17 10.68
CA LYS A 87 20.40 7.45 10.41
C LYS A 87 20.29 5.96 10.77
N PHE A 88 19.83 5.64 11.98
CA PHE A 88 19.70 4.23 12.40
C PHE A 88 18.55 3.51 11.69
N ALA A 89 17.47 4.21 11.32
CA ALA A 89 16.43 3.64 10.47
C ALA A 89 17.00 3.23 9.10
N VAL A 90 17.86 4.03 8.48
CA VAL A 90 18.56 3.73 7.22
C VAL A 90 19.53 2.55 7.39
N VAL A 91 20.32 2.52 8.46
CA VAL A 91 21.25 1.41 8.74
C VAL A 91 20.52 0.07 8.84
N CYS A 92 19.29 0.09 9.38
CA CYS A 92 18.44 -1.09 9.52
C CYS A 92 17.58 -1.38 8.28
N SER A 93 17.67 -0.60 7.19
CA SER A 93 16.92 -0.79 5.96
C SER A 93 17.82 -1.38 4.86
N ASP A 94 17.20 -2.08 3.89
CA ASP A 94 17.88 -2.65 2.74
C ASP A 94 17.40 -1.95 1.44
N GLU A 95 18.35 -1.57 0.55
CA GLU A 95 18.03 -0.98 -0.75
C GLU A 95 17.36 -2.00 -1.71
N GLU A 96 17.69 -3.28 -1.57
CA GLU A 96 17.11 -4.34 -2.40
C GLU A 96 15.74 -4.82 -1.90
N SER A 97 15.31 -4.31 -0.74
CA SER A 97 14.02 -4.67 -0.16
C SER A 97 12.86 -4.11 -0.97
N VAL A 98 11.93 -4.97 -1.36
CA VAL A 98 10.65 -4.60 -2.01
C VAL A 98 9.66 -4.01 -1.00
N ASN A 99 10.04 -3.86 0.27
CA ASN A 99 9.16 -3.38 1.32
C ASN A 99 8.89 -1.86 1.19
N PRO A 100 7.62 -1.43 0.96
CA PRO A 100 7.29 -0.01 0.79
C PRO A 100 7.72 0.88 1.96
N THR A 101 7.74 0.35 3.18
CA THR A 101 8.17 1.08 4.38
C THR A 101 9.67 1.40 4.31
N GLU A 102 10.49 0.46 3.87
CA GLU A 102 11.95 0.66 3.73
C GLU A 102 12.25 1.67 2.63
N SER A 103 11.59 1.53 1.49
CA SER A 103 11.70 2.50 0.39
C SER A 103 11.34 3.92 0.83
N ALA A 104 10.29 4.09 1.64
CA ALA A 104 9.89 5.38 2.19
C ALA A 104 10.94 5.97 3.14
N ILE A 105 11.55 5.15 3.99
CA ILE A 105 12.61 5.58 4.91
C ILE A 105 13.84 6.03 4.12
N LEU A 106 14.25 5.27 3.10
CA LEU A 106 15.41 5.58 2.27
C LEU A 106 15.19 6.84 1.43
N GLU A 107 14.00 7.02 0.84
CA GLU A 107 13.63 8.22 0.10
C GLU A 107 13.63 9.46 1.00
N TYR A 108 13.04 9.37 2.19
CA TYR A 108 13.05 10.44 3.18
C TYR A 108 14.47 10.81 3.61
N ALA A 109 15.30 9.82 3.92
CA ALA A 109 16.68 10.02 4.35
C ALA A 109 17.52 10.71 3.28
N LYS A 110 17.41 10.26 2.03
CA LYS A 110 18.08 10.88 0.86
C LYS A 110 17.71 12.35 0.71
N ASN A 111 16.43 12.69 0.82
CA ASN A 111 15.93 14.07 0.73
C ASN A 111 16.40 14.95 1.91
N ASN A 112 16.82 14.35 3.03
CA ASN A 112 17.35 15.04 4.20
C ASN A 112 18.89 14.93 4.34
N GLY A 113 19.59 14.60 3.26
CA GLY A 113 21.05 14.57 3.20
C GLY A 113 21.69 13.39 3.95
N CYS A 114 20.97 12.28 4.10
CA CYS A 114 21.46 11.05 4.72
C CYS A 114 21.61 9.98 3.63
N ASP A 115 22.84 9.74 3.16
CA ASP A 115 23.12 8.77 2.10
C ASP A 115 23.35 7.38 2.68
N LYS A 116 22.60 6.40 2.18
CA LYS A 116 22.73 4.98 2.54
C LYS A 116 24.14 4.44 2.27
N LYS A 117 24.73 4.76 1.11
CA LYS A 117 26.05 4.27 0.72
C LYS A 117 27.16 4.75 1.66
N GLU A 118 27.06 6.01 2.11
CA GLU A 118 27.98 6.55 3.11
C GLU A 118 27.82 5.80 4.44
N LEU A 119 26.58 5.56 4.86
CA LEU A 119 26.31 4.83 6.09
C LEU A 119 26.77 3.38 6.02
N ASP A 120 26.61 2.67 4.90
CA ASP A 120 27.06 1.29 4.75
C ASP A 120 28.59 1.18 4.74
N SER A 121 29.31 2.19 4.27
CA SER A 121 30.76 2.26 4.39
C SER A 121 31.23 2.39 5.84
N ARG A 122 30.46 3.10 6.66
CA ARG A 122 30.74 3.37 8.07
C ARG A 122 30.23 2.25 8.99
N PHE A 123 29.02 1.77 8.74
CA PHE A 123 28.34 0.71 9.52
C PHE A 123 28.36 -0.61 8.75
N LYS A 124 29.42 -1.37 8.91
CA LYS A 124 29.52 -2.68 8.23
C LYS A 124 28.54 -3.67 8.85
N ARG A 125 27.55 -4.11 8.08
CA ARG A 125 26.58 -5.12 8.48
C ARG A 125 27.29 -6.47 8.71
N ILE A 126 27.07 -7.09 9.85
CA ILE A 126 27.67 -8.38 10.25
C ILE A 126 26.62 -9.49 10.13
N SER A 127 25.45 -9.27 10.67
CA SER A 127 24.32 -10.21 10.64
C SER A 127 23.00 -9.48 10.78
N GLU A 128 21.91 -10.16 10.46
CA GLU A 128 20.58 -9.64 10.63
C GLU A 128 19.60 -10.71 11.12
N VAL A 129 18.58 -10.24 11.81
CA VAL A 129 17.35 -10.97 12.06
C VAL A 129 16.30 -10.28 11.19
N PRO A 130 15.81 -10.93 10.11
CA PRO A 130 14.85 -10.33 9.19
C PRO A 130 13.54 -10.00 9.89
N PHE A 131 12.72 -9.17 9.24
CA PHE A 131 11.41 -8.81 9.76
C PHE A 131 10.51 -10.04 9.88
N ASP A 132 9.91 -10.19 11.04
CA ASP A 132 8.94 -11.23 11.36
C ASP A 132 7.60 -10.56 11.71
N SER A 133 6.55 -10.94 11.00
CA SER A 133 5.21 -10.36 11.18
C SER A 133 4.56 -10.70 12.53
N GLU A 134 4.95 -11.79 13.18
CA GLU A 134 4.48 -12.16 14.51
C GLU A 134 5.23 -11.35 15.58
N LYS A 135 6.55 -11.25 15.43
CA LYS A 135 7.42 -10.48 16.34
C LYS A 135 7.31 -8.98 16.11
N LYS A 136 6.93 -8.55 14.91
CA LYS A 136 6.76 -7.14 14.49
C LYS A 136 8.03 -6.28 14.61
N TYR A 137 9.21 -6.88 14.54
CA TYR A 137 10.49 -6.16 14.51
C TYR A 137 11.54 -6.90 13.68
N MET A 138 12.57 -6.18 13.31
CA MET A 138 13.81 -6.71 12.75
C MET A 138 15.02 -6.10 13.44
N SER A 139 16.17 -6.76 13.37
CA SER A 139 17.41 -6.29 13.96
C SER A 139 18.57 -6.51 13.02
N VAL A 140 19.47 -5.53 12.96
CA VAL A 140 20.73 -5.62 12.21
C VAL A 140 21.88 -5.42 13.17
N VAL A 141 22.84 -6.33 13.16
CA VAL A 141 24.11 -6.17 13.87
C VAL A 141 25.12 -5.55 12.92
N CYS A 142 25.65 -4.40 13.29
CA CYS A 142 26.63 -3.67 12.50
C CYS A 142 27.84 -3.26 13.33
N ARG A 143 28.96 -3.02 12.64
CA ARG A 143 30.21 -2.56 13.27
C ARG A 143 30.55 -1.16 12.78
N GLU A 144 30.77 -0.25 13.71
CA GLU A 144 31.29 1.10 13.48
C GLU A 144 32.67 1.21 14.12
N GLY A 145 33.74 1.15 13.34
CA GLY A 145 35.11 1.09 13.85
C GLY A 145 35.32 -0.15 14.73
N SER A 146 35.65 0.04 16.01
CA SER A 146 35.81 -1.02 17.02
C SER A 146 34.52 -1.38 17.75
N VAL A 147 33.43 -0.65 17.54
CA VAL A 147 32.17 -0.83 18.29
C VAL A 147 31.18 -1.66 17.49
N THR A 148 30.69 -2.73 18.08
CA THR A 148 29.58 -3.52 17.53
C THR A 148 28.27 -3.06 18.17
N ARG A 149 27.25 -2.83 17.33
CA ARG A 149 25.92 -2.37 17.75
C ARG A 149 24.85 -3.26 17.13
N SER A 150 23.77 -3.46 17.86
CA SER A 150 22.51 -3.97 17.31
C SER A 150 21.55 -2.80 17.11
N VAL A 151 21.03 -2.66 15.90
CA VAL A 151 20.00 -1.67 15.56
C VAL A 151 18.72 -2.43 15.29
N THR A 152 17.66 -2.06 16.02
CA THR A 152 16.36 -2.72 15.91
C THR A 152 15.30 -1.71 15.47
N LYS A 153 14.50 -2.06 14.47
CA LYS A 153 13.30 -1.32 14.08
C LYS A 153 12.09 -2.24 14.10
N GLY A 154 10.93 -1.70 14.40
CA GLY A 154 9.69 -2.46 14.47
C GLY A 154 8.52 -1.64 14.95
N ALA A 155 7.41 -2.31 15.24
CA ALA A 155 6.22 -1.67 15.77
C ALA A 155 6.51 -0.96 17.10
N PRO A 156 6.06 0.29 17.26
CA PRO A 156 6.41 1.10 18.45
C PRO A 156 6.02 0.45 19.78
N ASP A 157 4.87 -0.21 19.82
CA ASP A 157 4.37 -0.94 21.00
C ASP A 157 5.25 -2.12 21.41
N VAL A 158 5.92 -2.74 20.46
CA VAL A 158 6.84 -3.86 20.69
C VAL A 158 8.22 -3.35 21.08
N VAL A 159 8.80 -2.46 20.25
CA VAL A 159 10.16 -1.95 20.47
C VAL A 159 10.25 -1.17 21.79
N LEU A 160 9.23 -0.38 22.12
CA LEU A 160 9.21 0.39 23.36
C LEU A 160 9.25 -0.51 24.60
N LYS A 161 8.66 -1.70 24.59
CA LYS A 161 8.74 -2.67 25.70
C LYS A 161 10.16 -3.18 25.96
N MET A 162 10.98 -3.26 24.89
CA MET A 162 12.37 -3.69 24.97
C MET A 162 13.31 -2.57 25.46
N CYS A 163 12.87 -1.30 25.42
CA CYS A 163 13.70 -0.16 25.77
C CYS A 163 13.80 0.03 27.29
N GLY A 164 15.00 -0.08 27.84
CA GLY A 164 15.31 0.31 29.21
C GLY A 164 15.80 1.75 29.35
N TYR A 165 16.19 2.40 28.25
CA TYR A 165 16.74 3.75 28.19
C TYR A 165 16.10 4.54 27.07
N ALA A 166 16.02 5.86 27.23
CA ALA A 166 15.69 6.83 26.21
C ALA A 166 16.89 7.74 25.90
N TYR A 167 16.99 8.24 24.68
CA TYR A 167 18.01 9.23 24.30
C TYR A 167 17.42 10.62 24.45
N ASP A 168 18.03 11.46 25.30
CA ASP A 168 17.56 12.82 25.59
C ASP A 168 18.08 13.89 24.61
N GLY A 169 18.87 13.49 23.61
CA GLY A 169 19.56 14.34 22.65
C GLY A 169 21.06 14.48 22.91
N GLN A 170 21.53 14.08 24.09
CA GLN A 170 22.94 14.11 24.50
C GLN A 170 23.44 12.74 24.97
N ARG A 171 22.65 12.03 25.76
CA ARG A 171 23.01 10.75 26.37
C ARG A 171 21.80 9.82 26.52
N ALA A 172 22.08 8.55 26.76
CA ALA A 172 21.07 7.59 27.15
C ALA A 172 20.72 7.78 28.64
N VAL A 173 19.44 8.02 28.94
CA VAL A 173 18.89 8.13 30.28
C VAL A 173 17.94 6.97 30.57
N PRO A 174 17.83 6.48 31.82
CA PRO A 174 16.88 5.43 32.17
C PRO A 174 15.45 5.82 31.76
N MET A 175 14.73 4.88 31.15
CA MET A 175 13.36 5.09 30.69
C MET A 175 12.41 5.18 31.88
N SER A 176 11.93 6.37 32.20
CA SER A 176 10.89 6.56 33.21
C SER A 176 9.50 6.15 32.70
N ALA A 177 8.58 5.88 33.65
CA ALA A 177 7.18 5.62 33.29
C ALA A 177 6.54 6.83 32.58
N ALA A 178 6.86 8.04 32.99
CA ALA A 178 6.38 9.28 32.40
C ALA A 178 6.88 9.45 30.95
N GLU A 179 8.16 9.18 30.69
CA GLU A 179 8.72 9.25 29.33
C GLU A 179 8.11 8.18 28.42
N ARG A 180 7.93 6.96 28.92
CA ARG A 180 7.24 5.89 28.20
C ARG A 180 5.82 6.30 27.81
N GLN A 181 5.05 6.86 28.72
CA GLN A 181 3.69 7.32 28.47
C GLN A 181 3.64 8.46 27.46
N LYS A 182 4.60 9.38 27.50
CA LYS A 182 4.74 10.46 26.53
C LYS A 182 4.98 9.94 25.12
N ILE A 183 5.85 8.93 24.95
CA ILE A 183 6.11 8.30 23.65
C ILE A 183 4.87 7.59 23.12
N ILE A 184 4.12 6.88 23.99
CA ILE A 184 2.87 6.22 23.62
C ILE A 184 1.85 7.25 23.12
N ALA A 185 1.62 8.32 23.87
CA ALA A 185 0.68 9.37 23.51
C ALA A 185 1.04 10.07 22.18
N GLU A 186 2.35 10.26 21.93
CA GLU A 186 2.78 10.83 20.63
C GLU A 186 2.61 9.84 19.49
N ASN A 187 2.83 8.54 19.72
CA ASN A 187 2.56 7.52 18.72
C ASN A 187 1.07 7.46 18.34
N GLU A 188 0.17 7.58 19.32
CA GLU A 188 -1.29 7.65 19.08
C GLU A 188 -1.67 8.86 18.22
N LYS A 189 -1.14 10.05 18.53
CA LYS A 189 -1.34 11.27 17.72
C LYS A 189 -0.78 11.16 16.30
N MET A 190 0.23 10.34 16.09
CA MET A 190 0.79 10.12 14.75
C MET A 190 -0.01 9.10 13.94
N ALA A 191 -0.87 8.31 14.58
CA ALA A 191 -1.75 7.34 13.96
C ALA A 191 -3.10 7.93 13.52
N GLU A 192 -3.49 9.10 14.04
CA GLU A 192 -4.65 9.91 13.62
C GLU A 192 -4.35 10.67 12.31
#